data_dc11a104fdf3ad24cf5fc723a90ec4df
#
_entry.id   dc11a104fdf3ad24cf5fc723a90ec4df
#
_cell.length_a   1.000
_cell.length_b   1.000
_cell.length_c   1.000
_cell.angle_alpha   90.00
_cell.angle_beta   90.00
_cell.angle_gamma   90.00
#
_symmetry.space_group_name_H-M   'P 1'
#
loop_
_entity.id
_entity.type
_entity.pdbx_description
1 polymer ?
#
loop_
_entity_poly.entity_id
_entity_poly.type
_entity_poly.pdbx_seq_one_letter_code
_entity_poly.pdbx_strand_id
1 'polypeptide(L)'
;MEYLAGVTRGQQNRALGASTVAFTACFAVWTIFSIIGVQIKRDLGLSETEFGLLVATPILTGSISRIFLGIWTDQFGGRKVFAAVMFFAAIAAWLLSTVSTYPMFLLAALGVGLAGGSFAVGIAYTSKWFPNDRQGTALGVFGMGNVGAAITNFAAPFILVAVGWERTAQIYALVLMALAVLFFLVTKEDPATLARKARGEKPRSALMELEPLRNIQVWRFALYYFFVFGAFVALALWLPHYLIGVYHLDVKTAGMIAAMYTIPASLFRILGGWMSDKYGARRVMYWTFIASVICTFLLSYPSTQYAVQGVDQVYNFHLEVTLVGFVFLTFVLGFFMSLGKAAVFKHIPVYYPKSVGAVGGVVGMIGGLGGFLLPLTFGMLNDVIGVWQSSFMLLFVIAAGALAWMHFAILKAERVEYREDREERDLPELSTPNSMVLDDWRPEDETFWKEKGKRIATRNLWISIPNLFLAFAVWTIWSILVVKMPALGFPYSQNELFWLAALPALSGATLRIFYSFMVPIFGGRRWTAISTASLLIPCVWIGFAVQNTDTPYMIMLILALLCGFG
;
A
#
# COMPACT_ATOMS: atom_id res chain seq x y z
N MET A 1 -9.59 2.84 28.10
CA MET A 1 -8.75 1.63 28.20
C MET A 1 -9.19 0.66 29.30
N GLU A 2 -10.40 0.81 29.79
CA GLU A 2 -11.00 -0.13 30.76
C GLU A 2 -11.00 -1.59 30.31
N TYR A 3 -11.06 -1.84 29.00
CA TYR A 3 -11.08 -3.20 28.44
C TYR A 3 -9.76 -3.99 28.64
N LEU A 4 -8.68 -3.33 29.08
CA LEU A 4 -7.43 -4.01 29.44
C LEU A 4 -7.36 -4.42 30.92
N ALA A 5 -8.33 -4.05 31.73
CA ALA A 5 -8.43 -4.49 33.11
C ALA A 5 -8.57 -6.03 33.15
N GLY A 6 -7.62 -6.70 33.80
CA GLY A 6 -7.59 -8.16 33.87
C GLY A 6 -6.82 -8.90 32.77
N VAL A 7 -6.26 -8.18 31.78
CA VAL A 7 -5.41 -8.80 30.77
C VAL A 7 -4.01 -9.06 31.36
N THR A 8 -3.59 -10.33 31.33
CA THR A 8 -2.27 -10.70 31.86
C THR A 8 -1.15 -10.49 30.82
N ARG A 9 0.09 -10.27 31.29
CA ARG A 9 1.28 -10.20 30.41
C ARG A 9 1.45 -11.46 29.56
N GLY A 10 1.11 -12.63 30.10
CA GLY A 10 1.16 -13.90 29.37
C GLY A 10 0.19 -13.92 28.17
N GLN A 11 -1.00 -13.35 28.31
CA GLN A 11 -1.97 -13.22 27.22
C GLN A 11 -1.48 -12.23 26.14
N GLN A 12 -0.91 -11.09 26.55
CA GLN A 12 -0.31 -10.11 25.65
C GLN A 12 0.83 -10.72 24.84
N ASN A 13 1.78 -11.38 25.51
CA ASN A 13 2.92 -12.01 24.84
C ASN A 13 2.49 -13.14 23.90
N ARG A 14 1.48 -13.92 24.29
CA ARG A 14 0.92 -14.97 23.43
C ARG A 14 0.25 -14.40 22.18
N ALA A 15 -0.56 -13.35 22.33
CA ALA A 15 -1.19 -12.68 21.20
C ALA A 15 -0.15 -12.06 20.25
N LEU A 16 0.85 -11.38 20.80
CA LEU A 16 1.94 -10.77 20.02
C LEU A 16 2.78 -11.83 19.30
N GLY A 17 3.25 -12.84 20.03
CA GLY A 17 4.10 -13.91 19.45
C GLY A 17 3.37 -14.68 18.36
N ALA A 18 2.12 -15.10 18.61
CA ALA A 18 1.31 -15.79 17.62
C ALA A 18 1.04 -14.93 16.38
N SER A 19 0.74 -13.63 16.58
CA SER A 19 0.52 -12.70 15.46
C SER A 19 1.78 -12.47 14.65
N THR A 20 2.93 -12.37 15.29
CA THR A 20 4.23 -12.18 14.62
C THR A 20 4.57 -13.41 13.77
N VAL A 21 4.41 -14.62 14.32
CA VAL A 21 4.63 -15.86 13.57
C VAL A 21 3.66 -16.00 12.40
N ALA A 22 2.37 -15.72 12.64
CA ALA A 22 1.34 -15.75 11.60
C ALA A 22 1.65 -14.76 10.46
N PHE A 23 2.04 -13.54 10.81
CA PHE A 23 2.43 -12.53 9.82
C PHE A 23 3.70 -12.93 9.06
N THR A 24 4.70 -13.49 9.74
CA THR A 24 5.93 -14.01 9.10
C THR A 24 5.60 -15.08 8.07
N ALA A 25 4.74 -16.04 8.41
CA ALA A 25 4.31 -17.08 7.48
C ALA A 25 3.50 -16.52 6.30
N CYS A 26 2.57 -15.60 6.57
CA CYS A 26 1.82 -14.91 5.52
C CYS A 26 2.76 -14.15 4.58
N PHE A 27 3.75 -13.45 5.12
CA PHE A 27 4.70 -12.68 4.32
C PHE A 27 5.61 -13.60 3.49
N ALA A 28 6.00 -14.76 4.03
CA ALA A 28 6.74 -15.79 3.30
C ALA A 28 5.94 -16.32 2.11
N VAL A 29 4.66 -16.65 2.31
CA VAL A 29 3.75 -17.10 1.24
C VAL A 29 3.52 -15.99 0.21
N TRP A 30 3.35 -14.75 0.65
CA TRP A 30 3.13 -13.60 -0.22
C TRP A 30 4.27 -13.38 -1.22
N THR A 31 5.50 -13.65 -0.82
CA THR A 31 6.70 -13.45 -1.63
C THR A 31 7.15 -14.70 -2.39
N ILE A 32 6.41 -15.80 -2.33
CA ILE A 32 6.81 -17.10 -2.91
C ILE A 32 7.10 -17.02 -4.41
N PHE A 33 6.38 -16.18 -5.15
CA PHE A 33 6.59 -16.02 -6.60
C PHE A 33 7.94 -15.43 -6.97
N SER A 34 8.65 -14.77 -6.06
CA SER A 34 10.02 -14.31 -6.31
C SER A 34 10.97 -15.47 -6.61
N ILE A 35 10.65 -16.67 -6.12
CA ILE A 35 11.46 -17.88 -6.27
C ILE A 35 10.82 -18.85 -7.27
N ILE A 36 9.60 -19.33 -7.00
CA ILE A 36 8.94 -20.32 -7.87
C ILE A 36 8.57 -19.73 -9.23
N GLY A 37 8.32 -18.43 -9.31
CA GLY A 37 7.97 -17.72 -10.54
C GLY A 37 9.06 -17.84 -11.63
N VAL A 38 10.33 -17.96 -11.23
CA VAL A 38 11.45 -18.17 -12.17
C VAL A 38 11.32 -19.50 -12.90
N GLN A 39 10.95 -20.56 -12.17
CA GLN A 39 10.74 -21.87 -12.78
C GLN A 39 9.47 -21.88 -13.65
N ILE A 40 8.37 -21.33 -13.15
CA ILE A 40 7.11 -21.19 -13.89
C ILE A 40 7.33 -20.42 -15.21
N LYS A 41 8.15 -19.36 -15.18
CA LYS A 41 8.54 -18.62 -16.39
C LYS A 41 9.20 -19.53 -17.42
N ARG A 42 10.13 -20.37 -16.99
CA ARG A 42 10.83 -21.31 -17.88
C ARG A 42 9.89 -22.37 -18.44
N ASP A 43 9.04 -22.94 -17.59
CA ASP A 43 8.13 -24.03 -17.95
C ASP A 43 7.05 -23.58 -18.93
N LEU A 44 6.57 -22.35 -18.82
CA LEU A 44 5.54 -21.75 -19.67
C LEU A 44 6.10 -20.89 -20.82
N GLY A 45 7.41 -20.64 -20.85
CA GLY A 45 8.03 -19.76 -21.84
C GLY A 45 7.55 -18.30 -21.76
N LEU A 46 7.30 -17.79 -20.55
CA LEU A 46 6.76 -16.45 -20.35
C LEU A 46 7.75 -15.35 -20.77
N SER A 47 7.22 -14.31 -21.38
CA SER A 47 7.95 -13.07 -21.62
C SER A 47 8.33 -12.38 -20.31
N GLU A 48 9.26 -11.40 -20.36
CA GLU A 48 9.66 -10.61 -19.19
C GLU A 48 8.47 -9.84 -18.59
N THR A 49 7.59 -9.34 -19.46
CA THR A 49 6.37 -8.62 -19.05
C THR A 49 5.39 -9.55 -18.33
N GLU A 50 5.15 -10.73 -18.86
CA GLU A 50 4.25 -11.72 -18.23
C GLU A 50 4.80 -12.20 -16.90
N PHE A 51 6.09 -12.43 -16.82
CA PHE A 51 6.76 -12.76 -15.56
C PHE A 51 6.64 -11.62 -14.54
N GLY A 52 6.91 -10.38 -14.96
CA GLY A 52 6.77 -9.20 -14.13
C GLY A 52 5.35 -9.04 -13.58
N LEU A 53 4.33 -9.26 -14.42
CA LEU A 53 2.93 -9.21 -14.01
C LEU A 53 2.60 -10.33 -13.01
N LEU A 54 3.10 -11.55 -13.24
CA LEU A 54 2.89 -12.68 -12.33
C LEU A 54 3.43 -12.39 -10.92
N VAL A 55 4.64 -11.86 -10.83
CA VAL A 55 5.30 -11.53 -9.55
C VAL A 55 4.65 -10.32 -8.87
N ALA A 56 4.17 -9.34 -9.64
CA ALA A 56 3.52 -8.14 -9.12
C ALA A 56 2.07 -8.38 -8.65
N THR A 57 1.37 -9.35 -9.22
CA THR A 57 -0.04 -9.62 -8.93
C THR A 57 -0.33 -9.86 -7.44
N PRO A 58 0.44 -10.65 -6.67
CA PRO A 58 0.23 -10.80 -5.23
C PRO A 58 0.41 -9.49 -4.46
N ILE A 59 1.34 -8.64 -4.90
CA ILE A 59 1.61 -7.35 -4.23
C ILE A 59 0.40 -6.42 -4.38
N LEU A 60 -0.20 -6.39 -5.55
CA LEU A 60 -1.40 -5.59 -5.84
C LEU A 60 -2.57 -6.02 -4.94
N THR A 61 -2.92 -7.30 -4.94
CA THR A 61 -4.03 -7.83 -4.13
C THR A 61 -3.74 -7.67 -2.64
N GLY A 62 -2.52 -7.99 -2.21
CA GLY A 62 -2.10 -7.86 -0.81
C GLY A 62 -2.16 -6.42 -0.32
N SER A 63 -1.97 -5.44 -1.19
CA SER A 63 -2.09 -4.03 -0.84
C SER A 63 -3.56 -3.58 -0.75
N ILE A 64 -4.37 -3.90 -1.76
CA ILE A 64 -5.78 -3.47 -1.83
C ILE A 64 -6.62 -4.15 -0.75
N SER A 65 -6.42 -5.43 -0.50
CA SER A 65 -7.19 -6.19 0.50
C SER A 65 -7.05 -5.67 1.93
N ARG A 66 -5.98 -4.91 2.23
CA ARG A 66 -5.74 -4.33 3.57
C ARG A 66 -6.87 -3.45 4.07
N ILE A 67 -7.54 -2.72 3.18
CA ILE A 67 -8.68 -1.88 3.57
C ILE A 67 -9.82 -2.77 4.10
N PHE A 68 -10.25 -3.72 3.30
CA PHE A 68 -11.38 -4.59 3.64
C PHE A 68 -11.07 -5.44 4.87
N LEU A 69 -9.90 -6.04 4.90
CA LEU A 69 -9.45 -6.86 6.02
C LEU A 69 -9.26 -6.06 7.31
N GLY A 70 -8.82 -4.80 7.19
CA GLY A 70 -8.76 -3.86 8.31
C GLY A 70 -10.14 -3.59 8.90
N ILE A 71 -11.11 -3.22 8.05
CA ILE A 71 -12.50 -2.99 8.44
C ILE A 71 -13.12 -4.25 9.07
N TRP A 72 -12.94 -5.41 8.43
CA TRP A 72 -13.45 -6.67 8.97
C TRP A 72 -12.83 -7.03 10.32
N THR A 73 -11.57 -6.67 10.55
CA THR A 73 -10.92 -6.87 11.84
C THR A 73 -11.59 -6.03 12.94
N ASP A 74 -11.95 -4.81 12.65
CA ASP A 74 -12.67 -3.94 13.59
C ASP A 74 -14.12 -4.41 13.82
N GLN A 75 -14.77 -4.98 12.81
CA GLN A 75 -16.15 -5.48 12.89
C GLN A 75 -16.25 -6.85 13.55
N PHE A 76 -15.49 -7.83 13.06
CA PHE A 76 -15.65 -9.25 13.42
C PHE A 76 -14.67 -9.72 14.50
N GLY A 77 -13.58 -8.97 14.71
CA GLY A 77 -12.51 -9.31 15.63
C GLY A 77 -11.29 -9.91 14.94
N GLY A 78 -10.11 -9.59 15.48
CA GLY A 78 -8.85 -9.90 14.82
C GLY A 78 -8.50 -11.39 14.75
N ARG A 79 -8.84 -12.16 15.78
CA ARG A 79 -8.60 -13.61 15.82
C ARG A 79 -9.21 -14.33 14.62
N LYS A 80 -10.49 -14.07 14.36
CA LYS A 80 -11.24 -14.74 13.30
C LYS A 80 -10.76 -14.32 11.92
N VAL A 81 -10.58 -13.02 11.72
CA VAL A 81 -10.17 -12.47 10.42
C VAL A 81 -8.77 -12.92 10.07
N PHE A 82 -7.83 -12.92 11.04
CA PHE A 82 -6.46 -13.36 10.78
C PHE A 82 -6.40 -14.84 10.38
N ALA A 83 -7.08 -15.71 11.16
CA ALA A 83 -7.16 -17.13 10.84
C ALA A 83 -7.80 -17.38 9.46
N ALA A 84 -8.87 -16.64 9.12
CA ALA A 84 -9.52 -16.73 7.82
C ALA A 84 -8.59 -16.30 6.67
N VAL A 85 -7.85 -15.21 6.83
CA VAL A 85 -6.87 -14.75 5.82
C VAL A 85 -5.80 -15.81 5.59
N MET A 86 -5.24 -16.39 6.65
CA MET A 86 -4.25 -17.47 6.54
C MET A 86 -4.84 -18.69 5.85
N PHE A 87 -6.07 -19.08 6.21
CA PHE A 87 -6.76 -20.22 5.65
C PHE A 87 -7.00 -20.07 4.14
N PHE A 88 -7.58 -18.94 3.70
CA PHE A 88 -7.86 -18.70 2.28
C PHE A 88 -6.55 -18.51 1.47
N ALA A 89 -5.54 -17.84 2.03
CA ALA A 89 -4.24 -17.73 1.39
C ALA A 89 -3.55 -19.10 1.24
N ALA A 90 -3.71 -20.00 2.23
CA ALA A 90 -3.18 -21.36 2.15
C ALA A 90 -3.89 -22.18 1.06
N ILE A 91 -5.22 -22.06 0.94
CA ILE A 91 -5.97 -22.69 -0.16
C ILE A 91 -5.47 -22.17 -1.51
N ALA A 92 -5.30 -20.86 -1.66
CA ALA A 92 -4.81 -20.26 -2.90
C ALA A 92 -3.39 -20.74 -3.25
N ALA A 93 -2.50 -20.84 -2.25
CA ALA A 93 -1.16 -21.37 -2.42
C ALA A 93 -1.15 -22.86 -2.79
N TRP A 94 -2.11 -23.64 -2.27
CA TRP A 94 -2.30 -25.02 -2.68
C TRP A 94 -2.81 -25.12 -4.12
N LEU A 95 -3.85 -24.34 -4.47
CA LEU A 95 -4.42 -24.32 -5.82
C LEU A 95 -3.39 -23.87 -6.87
N LEU A 96 -2.46 -23.00 -6.48
CA LEU A 96 -1.35 -22.62 -7.35
C LEU A 96 -0.59 -23.83 -7.89
N SER A 97 -0.43 -24.90 -7.11
CA SER A 97 0.27 -26.12 -7.55
C SER A 97 -0.50 -26.97 -8.56
N THR A 98 -1.75 -26.66 -8.81
CA THR A 98 -2.64 -27.44 -9.72
C THR A 98 -2.93 -26.72 -11.03
N VAL A 99 -2.48 -25.47 -11.18
CA VAL A 99 -2.74 -24.68 -12.39
C VAL A 99 -1.63 -24.87 -13.43
N SER A 100 -2.02 -24.83 -14.69
CA SER A 100 -1.11 -25.08 -15.82
C SER A 100 -1.08 -23.96 -16.87
N THR A 101 -2.01 -23.03 -16.81
CA THR A 101 -2.10 -21.93 -17.78
C THR A 101 -1.81 -20.59 -17.14
N TYR A 102 -1.21 -19.67 -17.89
CA TYR A 102 -0.82 -18.36 -17.39
C TYR A 102 -1.99 -17.56 -16.74
N PRO A 103 -3.20 -17.48 -17.32
CA PRO A 103 -4.33 -16.79 -16.67
C PRO A 103 -4.72 -17.41 -15.32
N MET A 104 -4.63 -18.75 -15.21
CA MET A 104 -4.92 -19.43 -13.94
C MET A 104 -3.84 -19.16 -12.90
N PHE A 105 -2.56 -19.03 -13.33
CA PHE A 105 -1.48 -18.59 -12.43
C PHE A 105 -1.75 -17.19 -11.89
N LEU A 106 -2.20 -16.25 -12.73
CA LEU A 106 -2.56 -14.91 -12.28
C LEU A 106 -3.71 -14.94 -11.28
N LEU A 107 -4.74 -15.76 -11.53
CA LEU A 107 -5.87 -15.91 -10.60
C LEU A 107 -5.43 -16.49 -9.26
N ALA A 108 -4.59 -17.54 -9.27
CA ALA A 108 -4.01 -18.10 -8.05
C ALA A 108 -3.12 -17.08 -7.32
N ALA A 109 -2.35 -16.28 -8.06
CA ALA A 109 -1.53 -15.19 -7.52
C ALA A 109 -2.37 -14.12 -6.82
N LEU A 110 -3.55 -13.76 -7.36
CA LEU A 110 -4.49 -12.88 -6.67
C LEU A 110 -4.93 -13.47 -5.33
N GLY A 111 -5.22 -14.76 -5.28
CA GLY A 111 -5.58 -15.45 -4.04
C GLY A 111 -4.43 -15.49 -3.03
N VAL A 112 -3.22 -15.84 -3.46
CA VAL A 112 -1.99 -15.81 -2.64
C VAL A 112 -1.73 -14.41 -2.09
N GLY A 113 -2.08 -13.38 -2.87
CA GLY A 113 -1.96 -11.98 -2.49
C GLY A 113 -2.73 -11.61 -1.21
N LEU A 114 -3.80 -12.32 -0.86
CA LEU A 114 -4.54 -12.12 0.40
C LEU A 114 -3.63 -12.20 1.63
N ALA A 115 -2.58 -13.03 1.58
CA ALA A 115 -1.60 -13.14 2.65
C ALA A 115 -0.94 -11.78 2.98
N GLY A 116 -0.73 -10.91 2.00
CA GLY A 116 -0.21 -9.55 2.21
C GLY A 116 -1.15 -8.61 2.98
N GLY A 117 -2.44 -8.92 2.97
CA GLY A 117 -3.46 -8.21 3.76
C GLY A 117 -3.40 -8.49 5.26
N SER A 118 -2.76 -9.60 5.67
CA SER A 118 -2.57 -9.99 7.09
C SER A 118 -1.91 -8.91 7.93
N PHE A 119 -1.14 -8.04 7.32
CA PHE A 119 -0.51 -6.91 8.01
C PHE A 119 -1.54 -5.97 8.66
N ALA A 120 -2.57 -5.56 7.93
CA ALA A 120 -3.61 -4.69 8.48
C ALA A 120 -4.39 -5.37 9.61
N VAL A 121 -4.69 -6.65 9.44
CA VAL A 121 -5.35 -7.47 10.47
C VAL A 121 -4.51 -7.54 11.75
N GLY A 122 -3.23 -7.85 11.60
CA GLY A 122 -2.34 -8.00 12.74
C GLY A 122 -2.06 -6.70 13.48
N ILE A 123 -1.95 -5.57 12.78
CA ILE A 123 -1.85 -4.24 13.40
C ILE A 123 -3.10 -3.97 14.26
N ALA A 124 -4.29 -4.14 13.69
CA ALA A 124 -5.55 -3.90 14.38
C ALA A 124 -5.75 -4.85 15.57
N TYR A 125 -5.42 -6.13 15.42
CA TYR A 125 -5.52 -7.13 16.49
C TYR A 125 -4.50 -6.89 17.61
N THR A 126 -3.22 -6.73 17.25
CA THR A 126 -2.13 -6.59 18.24
C THR A 126 -2.26 -5.31 19.02
N SER A 127 -2.63 -4.18 18.39
CA SER A 127 -2.77 -2.90 19.06
C SER A 127 -3.77 -2.92 20.22
N LYS A 128 -4.82 -3.72 20.13
CA LYS A 128 -5.88 -3.84 21.14
C LYS A 128 -5.49 -4.63 22.38
N TRP A 129 -4.33 -5.31 22.35
CA TRP A 129 -3.79 -6.07 23.49
C TRP A 129 -2.84 -5.26 24.37
N PHE A 130 -2.37 -4.10 23.89
CA PHE A 130 -1.34 -3.32 24.57
C PHE A 130 -1.81 -1.91 24.91
N PRO A 131 -1.41 -1.39 26.09
CA PRO A 131 -1.64 0.00 26.45
C PRO A 131 -0.78 0.93 25.59
N ASN A 132 -1.15 2.21 25.51
CA ASN A 132 -0.54 3.18 24.60
C ASN A 132 0.97 3.35 24.79
N ASP A 133 1.46 3.22 26.02
CA ASP A 133 2.89 3.36 26.37
C ASP A 133 3.77 2.22 25.82
N ARG A 134 3.19 1.05 25.51
CA ARG A 134 3.89 -0.13 24.99
C ARG A 134 3.45 -0.58 23.61
N GLN A 135 2.49 0.11 23.04
CA GLN A 135 1.86 -0.27 21.79
C GLN A 135 2.82 -0.16 20.60
N GLY A 136 3.69 0.86 20.60
CA GLY A 136 4.68 1.05 19.54
C GLY A 136 5.69 -0.10 19.50
N THR A 137 6.20 -0.52 20.67
CA THR A 137 7.11 -1.67 20.78
C THR A 137 6.42 -2.95 20.29
N ALA A 138 5.19 -3.21 20.73
CA ALA A 138 4.43 -4.38 20.31
C ALA A 138 4.19 -4.41 18.79
N LEU A 139 3.79 -3.28 18.20
CA LEU A 139 3.60 -3.15 16.75
C LEU A 139 4.93 -3.24 15.99
N GLY A 140 6.04 -2.81 16.59
CA GLY A 140 7.38 -2.98 16.05
C GLY A 140 7.78 -4.45 15.97
N VAL A 141 7.56 -5.21 17.05
CA VAL A 141 7.81 -6.66 17.11
C VAL A 141 6.91 -7.40 16.11
N PHE A 142 5.62 -7.09 16.07
CA PHE A 142 4.72 -7.65 15.06
C PHE A 142 5.23 -7.37 13.63
N GLY A 143 5.60 -6.13 13.36
CA GLY A 143 6.07 -5.71 12.05
C GLY A 143 7.41 -6.32 11.61
N MET A 144 8.21 -6.87 12.54
CA MET A 144 9.40 -7.66 12.22
C MET A 144 9.06 -8.91 11.39
N GLY A 145 7.82 -9.37 11.42
CA GLY A 145 7.35 -10.49 10.59
C GLY A 145 7.58 -10.31 9.07
N ASN A 146 7.90 -9.11 8.59
CA ASN A 146 8.42 -8.89 7.24
C ASN A 146 9.67 -9.75 6.91
N VAL A 147 10.38 -10.28 7.92
CA VAL A 147 11.48 -11.22 7.75
C VAL A 147 11.06 -12.51 7.02
N GLY A 148 9.75 -12.77 6.91
CA GLY A 148 9.20 -13.87 6.10
C GLY A 148 9.70 -13.86 4.66
N ALA A 149 9.91 -12.69 4.05
CA ALA A 149 10.51 -12.60 2.72
C ALA A 149 11.96 -13.12 2.69
N ALA A 150 12.76 -12.82 3.70
CA ALA A 150 14.12 -13.32 3.81
C ALA A 150 14.13 -14.84 4.03
N ILE A 151 13.19 -15.37 4.81
CA ILE A 151 13.02 -16.82 4.99
C ILE A 151 12.69 -17.49 3.66
N THR A 152 11.77 -16.93 2.87
CA THR A 152 11.44 -17.46 1.54
C THR A 152 12.64 -17.41 0.60
N ASN A 153 13.33 -16.28 0.51
CA ASN A 153 14.48 -16.13 -0.36
C ASN A 153 15.63 -17.08 0.01
N PHE A 154 15.74 -17.45 1.28
CA PHE A 154 16.73 -18.41 1.74
C PHE A 154 16.26 -19.87 1.60
N ALA A 155 15.05 -20.20 2.09
CA ALA A 155 14.59 -21.59 2.18
C ALA A 155 13.94 -22.11 0.89
N ALA A 156 13.18 -21.29 0.17
CA ALA A 156 12.43 -21.75 -0.99
C ALA A 156 13.31 -22.30 -2.13
N PRO A 157 14.49 -21.75 -2.45
CA PRO A 157 15.36 -22.32 -3.47
C PRO A 157 15.80 -23.76 -3.18
N PHE A 158 16.10 -24.09 -1.92
CA PHE A 158 16.48 -25.44 -1.52
C PHE A 158 15.33 -26.43 -1.68
N ILE A 159 14.12 -26.02 -1.28
CA ILE A 159 12.92 -26.84 -1.42
C ILE A 159 12.60 -27.02 -2.92
N LEU A 160 12.65 -25.94 -3.70
CA LEU A 160 12.40 -25.93 -5.13
C LEU A 160 13.30 -26.94 -5.86
N VAL A 161 14.61 -26.92 -5.58
CA VAL A 161 15.57 -27.84 -6.20
C VAL A 161 15.32 -29.29 -5.78
N ALA A 162 14.91 -29.51 -4.52
CA ALA A 162 14.68 -30.84 -3.99
C ALA A 162 13.39 -31.50 -4.49
N VAL A 163 12.29 -30.75 -4.63
CA VAL A 163 10.95 -31.34 -4.85
C VAL A 163 10.12 -30.67 -5.96
N GLY A 164 10.65 -29.66 -6.63
CA GLY A 164 9.94 -28.89 -7.66
C GLY A 164 9.08 -27.75 -7.11
N TRP A 165 8.61 -26.89 -8.01
CA TRP A 165 7.87 -25.69 -7.61
C TRP A 165 6.45 -26.01 -7.10
N GLU A 166 5.76 -27.00 -7.67
CA GLU A 166 4.42 -27.42 -7.26
C GLU A 166 4.41 -27.88 -5.80
N ARG A 167 5.36 -28.78 -5.46
CA ARG A 167 5.48 -29.28 -4.08
C ARG A 167 5.97 -28.19 -3.12
N THR A 168 6.80 -27.26 -3.61
CA THR A 168 7.19 -26.10 -2.83
C THR A 168 5.95 -25.27 -2.45
N ALA A 169 5.07 -24.98 -3.40
CA ALA A 169 3.82 -24.26 -3.14
C ALA A 169 2.91 -25.05 -2.16
N GLN A 170 2.81 -26.37 -2.31
CA GLN A 170 2.05 -27.23 -1.39
C GLN A 170 2.61 -27.22 0.02
N ILE A 171 3.93 -27.28 0.21
CA ILE A 171 4.58 -27.22 1.52
C ILE A 171 4.27 -25.88 2.20
N TYR A 172 4.40 -24.77 1.48
CA TYR A 172 4.06 -23.44 1.98
C TYR A 172 2.57 -23.35 2.36
N ALA A 173 1.70 -23.92 1.54
CA ALA A 173 0.26 -23.98 1.82
C ALA A 173 -0.06 -24.79 3.08
N LEU A 174 0.53 -25.99 3.23
CA LEU A 174 0.30 -26.84 4.40
C LEU A 174 0.85 -26.20 5.68
N VAL A 175 2.03 -25.60 5.63
CA VAL A 175 2.60 -24.89 6.78
C VAL A 175 1.70 -23.71 7.17
N LEU A 176 1.24 -22.91 6.20
CA LEU A 176 0.34 -21.79 6.48
C LEU A 176 -1.00 -22.27 7.03
N MET A 177 -1.56 -23.37 6.49
CA MET A 177 -2.81 -23.98 6.99
C MET A 177 -2.66 -24.47 8.43
N ALA A 178 -1.58 -25.19 8.73
CA ALA A 178 -1.29 -25.66 10.09
C ALA A 178 -1.16 -24.49 11.07
N LEU A 179 -0.45 -23.44 10.65
CA LEU A 179 -0.31 -22.22 11.45
C LEU A 179 -1.61 -21.45 11.61
N ALA A 180 -2.52 -21.47 10.61
CA ALA A 180 -3.86 -20.89 10.75
C ALA A 180 -4.68 -21.57 11.83
N VAL A 181 -4.67 -22.91 11.84
CA VAL A 181 -5.34 -23.71 12.88
C VAL A 181 -4.69 -23.45 14.25
N LEU A 182 -3.35 -23.51 14.31
CA LEU A 182 -2.62 -23.27 15.55
C LEU A 182 -2.87 -21.86 16.10
N PHE A 183 -2.85 -20.85 15.23
CA PHE A 183 -3.16 -19.47 15.59
C PHE A 183 -4.57 -19.37 16.19
N PHE A 184 -5.56 -19.98 15.54
CA PHE A 184 -6.93 -19.96 16.04
C PHE A 184 -7.09 -20.67 17.39
N LEU A 185 -6.36 -21.75 17.63
CA LEU A 185 -6.44 -22.50 18.90
C LEU A 185 -5.69 -21.78 20.05
N VAL A 186 -4.53 -21.20 19.76
CA VAL A 186 -3.64 -20.60 20.76
C VAL A 186 -4.08 -19.19 21.17
N THR A 187 -4.68 -18.43 20.23
CA THR A 187 -5.05 -17.04 20.46
C THR A 187 -6.46 -16.89 21.01
N LYS A 188 -6.73 -15.78 21.66
CA LYS A 188 -8.06 -15.35 22.11
C LYS A 188 -8.51 -14.13 21.29
N GLU A 189 -9.81 -13.86 21.32
CA GLU A 189 -10.33 -12.62 20.74
C GLU A 189 -9.79 -11.41 21.50
N ASP A 190 -9.60 -10.30 20.81
CA ASP A 190 -9.07 -9.10 21.41
C ASP A 190 -9.98 -8.52 22.51
N PRO A 191 -9.38 -7.92 23.56
CA PRO A 191 -10.14 -7.45 24.72
C PRO A 191 -11.19 -6.38 24.37
N ALA A 192 -10.93 -5.53 23.37
CA ALA A 192 -11.86 -4.50 22.93
C ALA A 192 -13.10 -5.10 22.27
N THR A 193 -12.92 -6.12 21.43
CA THR A 193 -14.04 -6.86 20.80
C THR A 193 -14.85 -7.64 21.85
N LEU A 194 -14.19 -8.25 22.84
CA LEU A 194 -14.88 -8.94 23.93
C LEU A 194 -15.69 -7.98 24.79
N ALA A 195 -15.13 -6.82 25.16
CA ALA A 195 -15.82 -5.80 25.92
C ALA A 195 -17.05 -5.25 25.17
N ARG A 196 -16.92 -5.01 23.86
CA ARG A 196 -18.04 -4.60 23.01
C ARG A 196 -19.16 -5.63 23.00
N LYS A 197 -18.83 -6.92 22.80
CA LYS A 197 -19.81 -8.00 22.82
C LYS A 197 -20.50 -8.16 24.17
N ALA A 198 -19.75 -8.01 25.27
CA ALA A 198 -20.30 -8.06 26.62
C ALA A 198 -21.31 -6.94 26.91
N ARG A 199 -21.12 -5.76 26.27
CA ARG A 199 -22.05 -4.64 26.35
C ARG A 199 -23.23 -4.73 25.38
N GLY A 200 -23.28 -5.77 24.54
CA GLY A 200 -24.32 -5.94 23.52
C GLY A 200 -24.25 -4.91 22.38
N GLU A 201 -23.13 -4.17 22.26
CA GLU A 201 -22.95 -3.17 21.23
C GLU A 201 -22.74 -3.82 19.86
N LYS A 202 -23.54 -3.41 18.87
CA LYS A 202 -23.35 -3.87 17.47
C LYS A 202 -22.01 -3.34 16.91
N PRO A 203 -21.36 -4.09 16.02
CA PRO A 203 -20.20 -3.57 15.30
C PRO A 203 -20.59 -2.34 14.49
N ARG A 204 -19.68 -1.39 14.37
CA ARG A 204 -19.86 -0.21 13.52
C ARG A 204 -20.10 -0.66 12.07
N SER A 205 -20.92 0.08 11.34
CA SER A 205 -21.10 -0.17 9.92
C SER A 205 -19.80 0.10 9.15
N ALA A 206 -19.59 -0.59 8.01
CA ALA A 206 -18.40 -0.37 7.19
C ALA A 206 -18.23 1.09 6.76
N LEU A 207 -19.32 1.80 6.51
CA LEU A 207 -19.29 3.23 6.17
C LEU A 207 -18.81 4.09 7.34
N MET A 208 -19.21 3.78 8.57
CA MET A 208 -18.74 4.48 9.77
C MET A 208 -17.25 4.18 10.05
N GLU A 209 -16.79 2.99 9.72
CA GLU A 209 -15.35 2.66 9.81
C GLU A 209 -14.50 3.46 8.81
N LEU A 210 -15.09 3.88 7.68
CA LEU A 210 -14.43 4.73 6.67
C LEU A 210 -14.50 6.23 6.98
N GLU A 211 -15.30 6.65 7.98
CA GLU A 211 -15.41 8.05 8.38
C GLU A 211 -14.06 8.75 8.62
N PRO A 212 -13.07 8.13 9.31
CA PRO A 212 -11.76 8.75 9.53
C PRO A 212 -11.00 9.08 8.25
N LEU A 213 -11.33 8.45 7.12
CA LEU A 213 -10.71 8.73 5.82
C LEU A 213 -11.02 10.12 5.28
N ARG A 214 -12.03 10.79 5.82
CA ARG A 214 -12.31 12.21 5.56
C ARG A 214 -11.25 13.12 6.17
N ASN A 215 -10.52 12.63 7.17
CA ASN A 215 -9.50 13.41 7.84
C ASN A 215 -8.19 13.38 7.02
N ILE A 216 -7.70 14.55 6.64
CA ILE A 216 -6.44 14.75 5.91
C ILE A 216 -5.23 14.13 6.65
N GLN A 217 -5.34 13.94 7.97
CA GLN A 217 -4.29 13.31 8.76
C GLN A 217 -4.05 11.84 8.37
N VAL A 218 -5.08 11.10 7.99
CA VAL A 218 -4.95 9.70 7.51
C VAL A 218 -4.10 9.67 6.25
N TRP A 219 -4.32 10.62 5.34
CA TRP A 219 -3.57 10.69 4.07
C TRP A 219 -2.14 11.15 4.27
N ARG A 220 -1.88 11.96 5.27
CA ARG A 220 -0.51 12.26 5.69
C ARG A 220 0.20 11.00 6.19
N PHE A 221 -0.44 10.20 7.03
CA PHE A 221 0.11 8.91 7.47
C PHE A 221 0.31 7.95 6.31
N ALA A 222 -0.60 7.94 5.34
CA ALA A 222 -0.47 7.15 4.13
C ALA A 222 0.74 7.57 3.28
N LEU A 223 0.98 8.88 3.09
CA LEU A 223 2.17 9.40 2.42
C LEU A 223 3.45 9.06 3.19
N TYR A 224 3.44 9.19 4.52
CA TYR A 224 4.60 8.81 5.32
C TYR A 224 4.92 7.34 5.16
N TYR A 225 3.90 6.48 5.16
CA TYR A 225 4.10 5.05 4.99
C TYR A 225 4.46 4.66 3.56
N PHE A 226 3.96 5.38 2.57
CA PHE A 226 4.39 5.27 1.18
C PHE A 226 5.91 5.46 1.04
N PHE A 227 6.47 6.44 1.76
CA PHE A 227 7.91 6.65 1.77
C PHE A 227 8.63 5.58 2.61
N VAL A 228 8.32 5.45 3.91
CA VAL A 228 9.13 4.60 4.81
C VAL A 228 8.97 3.09 4.53
N PHE A 229 7.87 2.66 3.93
CA PHE A 229 7.63 1.27 3.55
C PHE A 229 7.67 1.06 2.04
N GLY A 230 6.97 1.87 1.27
CA GLY A 230 6.93 1.73 -0.18
C GLY A 230 8.29 1.94 -0.82
N ALA A 231 8.97 3.02 -0.47
CA ALA A 231 10.34 3.25 -0.96
C ALA A 231 11.34 2.21 -0.41
N PHE A 232 11.12 1.70 0.81
CA PHE A 232 11.93 0.58 1.31
C PHE A 232 11.82 -0.66 0.43
N VAL A 233 10.60 -1.06 0.08
CA VAL A 233 10.37 -2.21 -0.82
C VAL A 233 10.93 -1.93 -2.21
N ALA A 234 10.68 -0.74 -2.73
CA ALA A 234 11.19 -0.32 -4.04
C ALA A 234 12.71 -0.39 -4.12
N LEU A 235 13.41 0.13 -3.11
CA LEU A 235 14.87 0.05 -3.05
C LEU A 235 15.35 -1.38 -2.87
N ALA A 236 14.67 -2.21 -2.06
CA ALA A 236 15.03 -3.62 -1.91
C ALA A 236 15.01 -4.37 -3.25
N LEU A 237 14.13 -3.98 -4.17
CA LEU A 237 14.04 -4.55 -5.52
C LEU A 237 15.01 -3.88 -6.51
N TRP A 238 15.26 -2.58 -6.36
CA TRP A 238 16.02 -1.77 -7.32
C TRP A 238 17.53 -1.76 -7.07
N LEU A 239 17.96 -1.84 -5.79
CA LEU A 239 19.38 -1.69 -5.44
C LEU A 239 20.32 -2.69 -6.13
N PRO A 240 20.01 -3.99 -6.29
CA PRO A 240 20.90 -4.89 -7.02
C PRO A 240 21.16 -4.41 -8.45
N HIS A 241 20.10 -4.00 -9.15
CA HIS A 241 20.20 -3.47 -10.51
C HIS A 241 21.00 -2.16 -10.58
N TYR A 242 20.73 -1.25 -9.65
CA TYR A 242 21.48 -0.01 -9.50
C TYR A 242 22.99 -0.24 -9.27
N LEU A 243 23.33 -1.16 -8.36
CA LEU A 243 24.73 -1.49 -8.03
C LEU A 243 25.47 -2.11 -9.22
N ILE A 244 24.81 -2.94 -10.01
CA ILE A 244 25.38 -3.48 -11.25
C ILE A 244 25.60 -2.35 -12.26
N GLY A 245 24.62 -1.48 -12.44
CA GLY A 245 24.69 -0.40 -13.44
C GLY A 245 25.71 0.70 -13.11
N VAL A 246 25.81 1.11 -11.84
CA VAL A 246 26.65 2.24 -11.41
C VAL A 246 28.05 1.81 -11.02
N TYR A 247 28.16 0.72 -10.24
CA TYR A 247 29.43 0.27 -9.67
C TYR A 247 30.02 -0.95 -10.40
N HIS A 248 29.36 -1.43 -11.46
CA HIS A 248 29.77 -2.56 -12.28
C HIS A 248 30.07 -3.83 -11.48
N LEU A 249 29.28 -4.06 -10.41
CA LEU A 249 29.43 -5.23 -9.56
C LEU A 249 28.78 -6.45 -10.19
N ASP A 250 29.29 -7.63 -9.84
CA ASP A 250 28.61 -8.88 -10.17
C ASP A 250 27.31 -9.04 -9.38
N VAL A 251 26.39 -9.84 -9.90
CA VAL A 251 25.03 -10.02 -9.35
C VAL A 251 25.07 -10.51 -7.90
N LYS A 252 26.03 -11.39 -7.55
CA LYS A 252 26.17 -11.94 -6.21
C LYS A 252 26.58 -10.88 -5.21
N THR A 253 27.60 -10.09 -5.53
CA THR A 253 28.09 -8.99 -4.69
C THR A 253 27.04 -7.90 -4.56
N ALA A 254 26.38 -7.52 -5.66
CA ALA A 254 25.29 -6.55 -5.65
C ALA A 254 24.13 -7.00 -4.74
N GLY A 255 23.76 -8.28 -4.81
CA GLY A 255 22.73 -8.85 -3.93
C GLY A 255 23.11 -8.84 -2.45
N MET A 256 24.36 -9.19 -2.12
CA MET A 256 24.86 -9.14 -0.74
C MET A 256 24.86 -7.72 -0.19
N ILE A 257 25.28 -6.73 -0.98
CA ILE A 257 25.25 -5.32 -0.57
C ILE A 257 23.81 -4.81 -0.41
N ALA A 258 22.91 -5.19 -1.32
CA ALA A 258 21.48 -4.87 -1.17
C ALA A 258 20.88 -5.49 0.09
N ALA A 259 21.34 -6.68 0.51
CA ALA A 259 20.93 -7.29 1.78
C ALA A 259 21.41 -6.51 3.01
N MET A 260 22.56 -5.84 2.95
CA MET A 260 23.03 -4.96 4.02
C MET A 260 22.11 -3.76 4.26
N TYR A 261 21.32 -3.36 3.27
CA TYR A 261 20.24 -2.39 3.42
C TYR A 261 18.96 -3.04 3.97
N THR A 262 18.53 -4.15 3.37
CA THR A 262 17.20 -4.73 3.57
C THR A 262 17.03 -5.38 4.95
N ILE A 263 18.05 -6.07 5.45
CA ILE A 263 18.02 -6.76 6.74
C ILE A 263 17.87 -5.77 7.90
N PRO A 264 18.78 -4.78 8.08
CA PRO A 264 18.63 -3.81 9.17
C PRO A 264 17.38 -2.97 9.03
N ALA A 265 16.99 -2.60 7.82
CA ALA A 265 15.75 -1.88 7.56
C ALA A 265 14.49 -2.66 7.99
N SER A 266 14.56 -3.94 8.16
CA SER A 266 13.47 -4.77 8.71
C SER A 266 13.59 -4.97 10.23
N LEU A 267 14.77 -5.27 10.74
CA LEU A 267 14.99 -5.64 12.14
C LEU A 267 14.86 -4.45 13.10
N PHE A 268 15.39 -3.29 12.75
CA PHE A 268 15.33 -2.10 13.60
C PHE A 268 13.92 -1.52 13.79
N ARG A 269 12.91 -2.13 13.17
CA ARG A 269 11.51 -1.76 13.39
C ARG A 269 11.09 -1.95 14.85
N ILE A 270 11.66 -2.92 15.56
CA ILE A 270 11.45 -3.12 17.00
C ILE A 270 11.95 -1.90 17.77
N LEU A 271 13.19 -1.47 17.47
CA LEU A 271 13.79 -0.29 18.07
C LEU A 271 12.93 0.95 17.81
N GLY A 272 12.44 1.13 16.57
CA GLY A 272 11.54 2.23 16.20
C GLY A 272 10.24 2.23 17.00
N GLY A 273 9.68 1.06 17.26
CA GLY A 273 8.51 0.89 18.13
C GLY A 273 8.77 1.33 19.56
N TRP A 274 9.86 0.82 20.15
CA TRP A 274 10.29 1.22 21.49
C TRP A 274 10.61 2.71 21.61
N MET A 275 11.33 3.27 20.63
CA MET A 275 11.62 4.70 20.61
C MET A 275 10.35 5.54 20.46
N SER A 276 9.37 5.06 19.71
CA SER A 276 8.07 5.73 19.57
C SER A 276 7.26 5.72 20.86
N ASP A 277 7.38 4.67 21.66
CA ASP A 277 6.76 4.61 22.99
C ASP A 277 7.47 5.54 23.98
N LYS A 278 8.81 5.59 23.95
CA LYS A 278 9.62 6.35 24.90
C LYS A 278 9.70 7.85 24.59
N TYR A 279 9.91 8.20 23.33
CA TYR A 279 10.18 9.58 22.90
C TYR A 279 9.00 10.22 22.16
N GLY A 280 7.96 9.44 21.88
CA GLY A 280 6.81 9.84 21.07
C GLY A 280 7.03 9.63 19.55
N ALA A 281 6.02 9.09 18.91
CA ALA A 281 6.09 8.74 17.48
C ALA A 281 6.37 9.97 16.57
N ARG A 282 5.89 11.16 16.96
CA ARG A 282 6.14 12.41 16.24
C ARG A 282 7.64 12.75 16.13
N ARG A 283 8.39 12.63 17.25
CA ARG A 283 9.85 12.86 17.27
C ARG A 283 10.60 11.85 16.41
N VAL A 284 10.23 10.58 16.51
CA VAL A 284 10.83 9.50 15.70
C VAL A 284 10.60 9.75 14.21
N MET A 285 9.43 10.25 13.82
CA MET A 285 9.15 10.63 12.43
C MET A 285 10.02 11.80 11.96
N TYR A 286 10.26 12.83 12.81
CA TYR A 286 11.20 13.90 12.46
C TYR A 286 12.61 13.36 12.21
N TRP A 287 13.14 12.52 13.12
CA TRP A 287 14.46 11.90 12.93
C TRP A 287 14.50 11.06 11.64
N THR A 288 13.45 10.29 11.39
CA THR A 288 13.33 9.49 10.17
C THR A 288 13.40 10.36 8.91
N PHE A 289 12.57 11.38 8.82
CA PHE A 289 12.51 12.19 7.61
C PHE A 289 13.74 13.09 7.43
N ILE A 290 14.27 13.68 8.49
CA ILE A 290 15.49 14.49 8.40
C ILE A 290 16.66 13.63 7.91
N ALA A 291 16.89 12.46 8.50
CA ALA A 291 17.93 11.54 8.07
C ALA A 291 17.69 11.05 6.63
N SER A 292 16.43 10.73 6.28
CA SER A 292 16.09 10.29 4.94
C SER A 292 16.32 11.37 3.89
N VAL A 293 15.96 12.62 4.17
CA VAL A 293 16.20 13.76 3.27
C VAL A 293 17.70 13.95 3.05
N ILE A 294 18.50 13.90 4.12
CA ILE A 294 19.97 14.04 4.00
C ILE A 294 20.55 12.88 3.18
N CYS A 295 20.19 11.63 3.51
CA CYS A 295 20.71 10.46 2.80
C CYS A 295 20.29 10.44 1.33
N THR A 296 19.00 10.69 1.04
CA THR A 296 18.53 10.69 -0.36
C THR A 296 19.08 11.87 -1.17
N PHE A 297 19.29 13.03 -0.54
CA PHE A 297 19.98 14.16 -1.19
C PHE A 297 21.41 13.79 -1.58
N LEU A 298 22.18 13.22 -0.66
CA LEU A 298 23.56 12.82 -0.95
C LEU A 298 23.62 11.70 -2.00
N LEU A 299 22.70 10.72 -1.93
CA LEU A 299 22.62 9.63 -2.90
C LEU A 299 22.10 10.09 -4.27
N SER A 300 21.39 11.20 -4.35
CA SER A 300 20.88 11.77 -5.60
C SER A 300 21.93 12.48 -6.43
N TYR A 301 23.13 12.66 -5.86
CA TYR A 301 24.20 13.38 -6.53
C TYR A 301 24.86 12.50 -7.61
N PRO A 302 24.77 12.87 -8.90
CA PRO A 302 25.38 12.09 -9.97
C PRO A 302 26.89 12.26 -9.99
N SER A 303 27.58 11.26 -10.54
CA SER A 303 29.02 11.37 -10.85
C SER A 303 29.26 12.58 -11.75
N THR A 304 30.00 13.56 -11.26
CA THR A 304 30.18 14.86 -11.93
C THR A 304 31.64 15.27 -11.96
N GLN A 305 32.11 15.68 -13.14
CA GLN A 305 33.42 16.24 -13.32
C GLN A 305 33.31 17.77 -13.28
N TYR A 306 34.09 18.37 -12.41
CA TYR A 306 34.19 19.81 -12.27
C TYR A 306 35.51 20.33 -12.83
N ALA A 307 35.43 21.34 -13.67
CA ALA A 307 36.56 22.14 -14.10
C ALA A 307 36.43 23.54 -13.48
N VAL A 308 37.21 23.82 -12.44
CA VAL A 308 37.19 25.10 -11.74
C VAL A 308 38.34 25.95 -12.25
N GLN A 309 38.01 27.09 -12.80
CA GLN A 309 39.02 28.08 -13.25
C GLN A 309 39.66 28.74 -12.03
N GLY A 310 40.92 28.40 -11.77
CA GLY A 310 41.75 29.10 -10.80
C GLY A 310 42.45 30.31 -11.42
N VAL A 311 43.27 31.01 -10.63
CA VAL A 311 44.00 32.19 -11.09
C VAL A 311 45.04 31.81 -12.15
N ASP A 312 45.76 30.69 -11.93
CA ASP A 312 46.91 30.30 -12.78
C ASP A 312 46.62 29.05 -13.64
N GLN A 313 45.62 28.23 -13.25
CA GLN A 313 45.29 26.97 -13.95
C GLN A 313 43.87 26.51 -13.71
N VAL A 314 43.40 25.60 -14.55
CA VAL A 314 42.11 24.91 -14.37
C VAL A 314 42.32 23.70 -13.47
N TYR A 315 41.56 23.65 -12.37
CA TYR A 315 41.52 22.51 -11.45
C TYR A 315 40.38 21.58 -11.85
N ASN A 316 40.73 20.37 -12.23
CA ASN A 316 39.76 19.34 -12.53
C ASN A 316 39.62 18.40 -11.32
N PHE A 317 38.42 18.21 -10.80
CA PHE A 317 38.14 17.22 -9.79
C PHE A 317 36.84 16.50 -10.07
N HIS A 318 36.82 15.25 -9.67
CA HIS A 318 35.67 14.36 -9.84
C HIS A 318 34.99 14.18 -8.49
N LEU A 319 33.67 14.42 -8.47
CA LEU A 319 32.84 14.21 -7.30
C LEU A 319 31.86 13.07 -7.59
N GLU A 320 31.93 12.02 -6.80
CA GLU A 320 31.02 10.87 -6.88
C GLU A 320 30.79 10.26 -5.51
N VAL A 321 29.68 9.57 -5.36
CA VAL A 321 29.42 8.75 -4.18
C VAL A 321 30.17 7.43 -4.32
N THR A 322 31.22 7.24 -3.54
CA THR A 322 31.97 5.98 -3.53
C THR A 322 31.10 4.82 -3.07
N LEU A 323 31.44 3.58 -3.46
CA LEU A 323 30.70 2.38 -3.05
C LEU A 323 30.56 2.30 -1.51
N VAL A 324 31.62 2.60 -0.77
CA VAL A 324 31.59 2.60 0.71
C VAL A 324 30.65 3.66 1.24
N GLY A 325 30.70 4.87 0.68
CA GLY A 325 29.77 5.97 1.00
C GLY A 325 28.33 5.60 0.69
N PHE A 326 28.10 4.95 -0.45
CA PHE A 326 26.79 4.45 -0.84
C PHE A 326 26.23 3.41 0.15
N VAL A 327 27.03 2.41 0.51
CA VAL A 327 26.64 1.39 1.48
C VAL A 327 26.30 2.01 2.84
N PHE A 328 27.13 2.95 3.30
CA PHE A 328 26.88 3.66 4.55
C PHE A 328 25.58 4.48 4.51
N LEU A 329 25.38 5.27 3.46
CA LEU A 329 24.19 6.12 3.32
C LEU A 329 22.90 5.28 3.17
N THR A 330 22.96 4.20 2.43
CA THR A 330 21.80 3.29 2.29
C THR A 330 21.51 2.51 3.57
N PHE A 331 22.54 2.13 4.34
CA PHE A 331 22.36 1.54 5.67
C PHE A 331 21.67 2.51 6.61
N VAL A 332 22.16 3.78 6.70
CA VAL A 332 21.55 4.83 7.53
C VAL A 332 20.12 5.11 7.09
N LEU A 333 19.89 5.21 5.79
CA LEU A 333 18.54 5.40 5.23
C LEU A 333 17.60 4.26 5.66
N GLY A 334 18.02 3.00 5.46
CA GLY A 334 17.25 1.82 5.85
C GLY A 334 16.98 1.75 7.35
N PHE A 335 17.97 2.10 8.18
CA PHE A 335 17.81 2.18 9.63
C PHE A 335 16.70 3.17 10.01
N PHE A 336 16.76 4.41 9.54
CA PHE A 336 15.75 5.43 9.87
C PHE A 336 14.38 5.11 9.25
N MET A 337 14.33 4.58 8.04
CA MET A 337 13.07 4.11 7.45
C MET A 337 12.43 3.00 8.30
N SER A 338 13.24 2.13 8.90
CA SER A 338 12.76 1.10 9.82
C SER A 338 12.12 1.69 11.07
N LEU A 339 12.73 2.72 11.67
CA LEU A 339 12.15 3.46 12.80
C LEU A 339 10.82 4.11 12.41
N GLY A 340 10.78 4.76 11.25
CA GLY A 340 9.60 5.45 10.73
C GLY A 340 8.43 4.51 10.45
N LYS A 341 8.70 3.29 9.95
CA LYS A 341 7.65 2.27 9.74
C LYS A 341 6.88 1.95 11.03
N ALA A 342 7.57 1.86 12.15
CA ALA A 342 6.95 1.63 13.45
C ALA A 342 6.21 2.89 13.95
N ALA A 343 6.82 4.06 13.79
CA ALA A 343 6.27 5.33 14.26
C ALA A 343 4.95 5.69 13.57
N VAL A 344 4.83 5.48 12.26
CA VAL A 344 3.56 5.71 11.53
C VAL A 344 2.44 4.87 12.13
N PHE A 345 2.68 3.57 12.33
CA PHE A 345 1.66 2.68 12.87
C PHE A 345 1.37 2.89 14.36
N LYS A 346 2.29 3.51 15.11
CA LYS A 346 2.01 3.95 16.48
C LYS A 346 0.99 5.09 16.52
N HIS A 347 1.00 5.97 15.53
CA HIS A 347 0.00 7.06 15.46
C HIS A 347 -1.43 6.55 15.28
N ILE A 348 -1.63 5.49 14.48
CA ILE A 348 -2.97 5.05 14.09
C ILE A 348 -3.86 4.70 15.29
N PRO A 349 -3.49 3.78 16.19
CA PRO A 349 -4.34 3.44 17.33
C PRO A 349 -4.44 4.57 18.38
N VAL A 350 -3.50 5.50 18.41
CA VAL A 350 -3.54 6.67 19.31
C VAL A 350 -4.60 7.67 18.83
N TYR A 351 -4.61 7.99 17.54
CA TYR A 351 -5.55 8.98 16.98
C TYR A 351 -6.90 8.36 16.57
N TYR A 352 -6.92 7.09 16.18
CA TYR A 352 -8.11 6.41 15.66
C TYR A 352 -8.38 5.07 16.38
N PRO A 353 -8.55 5.06 17.72
CA PRO A 353 -8.66 3.80 18.49
C PRO A 353 -9.88 2.95 18.12
N LYS A 354 -10.93 3.58 17.55
CA LYS A 354 -12.17 2.90 17.15
C LYS A 354 -12.12 2.34 15.72
N SER A 355 -11.18 2.79 14.89
CA SER A 355 -11.09 2.45 13.45
C SER A 355 -9.65 2.12 13.05
N VAL A 356 -8.90 1.44 13.93
CA VAL A 356 -7.48 1.09 13.72
C VAL A 356 -7.31 0.24 12.46
N GLY A 357 -8.23 -0.69 12.22
CA GLY A 357 -8.18 -1.59 11.07
C GLY A 357 -8.42 -0.86 9.75
N ALA A 358 -9.42 0.02 9.70
CA ALA A 358 -9.75 0.77 8.50
C ALA A 358 -8.61 1.75 8.13
N VAL A 359 -8.19 2.56 9.10
CA VAL A 359 -7.09 3.53 8.89
C VAL A 359 -5.77 2.82 8.59
N GLY A 360 -5.43 1.78 9.37
CA GLY A 360 -4.25 0.95 9.14
C GLY A 360 -4.27 0.24 7.79
N GLY A 361 -5.46 -0.17 7.34
CA GLY A 361 -5.69 -0.76 6.04
C GLY A 361 -5.36 0.19 4.90
N VAL A 362 -5.87 1.42 4.94
CA VAL A 362 -5.60 2.44 3.91
C VAL A 362 -4.14 2.87 3.90
N VAL A 363 -3.59 3.18 5.07
CA VAL A 363 -2.17 3.55 5.20
C VAL A 363 -1.27 2.41 4.71
N GLY A 364 -1.59 1.17 5.08
CA GLY A 364 -0.86 -0.02 4.65
C GLY A 364 -1.00 -0.30 3.15
N MET A 365 -2.17 -0.04 2.56
CA MET A 365 -2.41 -0.20 1.12
C MET A 365 -1.53 0.77 0.32
N ILE A 366 -1.58 2.06 0.66
CA ILE A 366 -0.80 3.08 -0.06
C ILE A 366 0.70 2.81 0.08
N GLY A 367 1.16 2.39 1.26
CA GLY A 367 2.53 1.96 1.43
C GLY A 367 2.90 0.77 0.54
N GLY A 368 2.02 -0.24 0.43
CA GLY A 368 2.23 -1.37 -0.46
C GLY A 368 2.29 -0.97 -1.94
N LEU A 369 1.37 -0.10 -2.37
CA LEU A 369 1.38 0.44 -3.74
C LEU A 369 2.65 1.23 -4.06
N GLY A 370 3.29 1.87 -3.06
CA GLY A 370 4.60 2.48 -3.23
C GLY A 370 5.67 1.48 -3.69
N GLY A 371 5.66 0.27 -3.12
CA GLY A 371 6.56 -0.82 -3.53
C GLY A 371 6.33 -1.33 -4.95
N PHE A 372 5.16 -1.07 -5.54
CA PHE A 372 4.86 -1.37 -6.93
C PHE A 372 5.17 -0.18 -7.86
N LEU A 373 4.72 1.02 -7.50
CA LEU A 373 4.81 2.20 -8.36
C LEU A 373 6.23 2.77 -8.47
N LEU A 374 6.98 2.80 -7.37
CA LEU A 374 8.29 3.44 -7.36
C LEU A 374 9.33 2.75 -8.26
N PRO A 375 9.48 1.41 -8.29
CA PRO A 375 10.40 0.76 -9.21
C PRO A 375 10.08 1.04 -10.67
N LEU A 376 8.80 1.08 -11.04
CA LEU A 376 8.37 1.47 -12.38
C LEU A 376 8.80 2.91 -12.71
N THR A 377 8.58 3.82 -11.76
CA THR A 377 8.98 5.22 -11.92
C THR A 377 10.49 5.38 -11.97
N PHE A 378 11.26 4.59 -11.21
CA PHE A 378 12.73 4.58 -11.27
C PHE A 378 13.23 4.18 -12.66
N GLY A 379 12.65 3.11 -13.23
CA GLY A 379 12.96 2.68 -14.59
C GLY A 379 12.64 3.77 -15.63
N MET A 380 11.44 4.34 -15.57
CA MET A 380 11.03 5.41 -16.47
C MET A 380 11.95 6.66 -16.36
N LEU A 381 12.28 7.06 -15.14
CA LEU A 381 13.19 8.20 -14.93
C LEU A 381 14.60 7.91 -15.44
N ASN A 382 15.07 6.68 -15.27
CA ASN A 382 16.37 6.28 -15.80
C ASN A 382 16.39 6.31 -17.33
N ASP A 383 15.31 5.83 -17.97
CA ASP A 383 15.19 5.86 -19.44
C ASP A 383 15.07 7.28 -20.00
N VAL A 384 14.33 8.16 -19.32
CA VAL A 384 14.07 9.54 -19.78
C VAL A 384 15.23 10.48 -19.47
N ILE A 385 15.80 10.38 -18.26
CA ILE A 385 16.85 11.29 -17.78
C ILE A 385 18.23 10.75 -18.12
N GLY A 386 18.40 9.42 -18.23
CA GLY A 386 19.67 8.76 -18.49
C GLY A 386 20.64 8.78 -17.30
N VAL A 387 20.12 9.00 -16.07
CA VAL A 387 20.93 9.13 -14.85
C VAL A 387 20.41 8.18 -13.78
N TRP A 388 21.21 7.23 -13.34
CA TRP A 388 20.84 6.23 -12.33
C TRP A 388 20.36 6.85 -11.01
N GLN A 389 20.96 7.97 -10.60
CA GLN A 389 20.65 8.70 -9.38
C GLN A 389 19.27 9.36 -9.40
N SER A 390 18.57 9.39 -10.54
CA SER A 390 17.21 9.94 -10.66
C SER A 390 16.22 9.25 -9.73
N SER A 391 16.42 7.97 -9.43
CA SER A 391 15.65 7.22 -8.44
C SER A 391 15.75 7.84 -7.03
N PHE A 392 16.96 8.24 -6.62
CA PHE A 392 17.18 8.91 -5.33
C PHE A 392 16.74 10.38 -5.35
N MET A 393 16.80 11.07 -6.50
CA MET A 393 16.21 12.40 -6.66
C MET A 393 14.71 12.38 -6.41
N LEU A 394 14.00 11.39 -6.96
CA LEU A 394 12.57 11.20 -6.70
C LEU A 394 12.30 10.94 -5.21
N LEU A 395 13.08 10.06 -4.60
CA LEU A 395 12.94 9.75 -3.17
C LEU A 395 13.22 10.97 -2.29
N PHE A 396 14.20 11.79 -2.67
CA PHE A 396 14.49 13.05 -1.99
C PHE A 396 13.28 14.00 -2.04
N VAL A 397 12.67 14.18 -3.20
CA VAL A 397 11.48 15.03 -3.35
C VAL A 397 10.32 14.52 -2.50
N ILE A 398 10.08 13.21 -2.50
CA ILE A 398 9.02 12.60 -1.69
C ILE A 398 9.29 12.76 -0.19
N ALA A 399 10.53 12.49 0.25
CA ALA A 399 10.92 12.63 1.65
C ALA A 399 10.84 14.07 2.15
N ALA A 400 11.37 15.02 1.36
CA ALA A 400 11.34 16.45 1.66
C ALA A 400 9.90 16.99 1.69
N GLY A 401 9.08 16.60 0.71
CA GLY A 401 7.67 16.96 0.67
C GLY A 401 6.88 16.41 1.86
N ALA A 402 7.14 15.15 2.25
CA ALA A 402 6.53 14.53 3.41
C ALA A 402 6.96 15.21 4.72
N LEU A 403 8.26 15.55 4.87
CA LEU A 403 8.79 16.28 6.01
C LEU A 403 8.17 17.68 6.11
N ALA A 404 8.13 18.43 5.02
CA ALA A 404 7.51 19.75 4.98
C ALA A 404 6.03 19.69 5.34
N TRP A 405 5.27 18.79 4.73
CA TRP A 405 3.85 18.63 5.05
C TRP A 405 3.62 18.23 6.51
N MET A 406 4.44 17.34 7.04
CA MET A 406 4.41 16.96 8.45
C MET A 406 4.65 18.18 9.34
N HIS A 407 5.70 18.94 9.09
CA HIS A 407 6.09 20.10 9.88
C HIS A 407 5.01 21.17 9.90
N PHE A 408 4.52 21.60 8.73
CA PHE A 408 3.45 22.61 8.65
C PHE A 408 2.14 22.13 9.27
N ALA A 409 1.81 20.85 9.16
CA ALA A 409 0.63 20.30 9.79
C ALA A 409 0.72 20.28 11.31
N ILE A 410 1.90 20.01 11.86
CA ILE A 410 2.14 20.06 13.31
C ILE A 410 2.05 21.50 13.81
N LEU A 411 2.72 22.45 13.14
CA LEU A 411 2.63 23.87 13.48
C LEU A 411 1.17 24.39 13.45
N LYS A 412 0.38 23.92 12.47
CA LYS A 412 -1.04 24.28 12.40
C LYS A 412 -1.82 23.70 13.59
N ALA A 413 -1.58 22.44 13.94
CA ALA A 413 -2.24 21.79 15.08
C ALA A 413 -1.89 22.47 16.41
N GLU A 414 -0.61 22.78 16.62
CA GLU A 414 -0.15 23.48 17.82
C GLU A 414 -0.73 24.90 17.94
N ARG A 415 -0.91 25.59 16.80
CA ARG A 415 -1.58 26.91 16.80
C ARG A 415 -3.08 26.83 17.13
N VAL A 416 -3.74 25.74 16.68
CA VAL A 416 -5.17 25.53 17.00
C VAL A 416 -5.31 25.21 18.49
N GLU A 417 -4.50 24.26 19.02
CA GLU A 417 -4.48 23.91 20.44
C GLU A 417 -4.19 25.14 21.33
N TYR A 418 -3.21 26.00 20.94
CA TYR A 418 -2.92 27.26 21.64
C TYR A 418 -4.07 28.27 21.55
N ARG A 419 -4.89 28.25 20.49
CA ARG A 419 -6.09 29.11 20.39
C ARG A 419 -7.24 28.55 21.19
N GLU A 420 -7.46 27.23 21.17
CA GLU A 420 -8.51 26.56 21.95
C GLU A 420 -8.29 26.74 23.46
N ASP A 421 -7.05 26.64 23.94
CA ASP A 421 -6.69 26.97 25.34
C ASP A 421 -6.96 28.44 25.71
N ARG A 422 -7.03 29.33 24.70
CA ARG A 422 -7.30 30.76 24.88
C ARG A 422 -8.77 31.14 24.69
N GLU A 423 -9.51 30.34 23.91
CA GLU A 423 -10.88 30.60 23.47
C GLU A 423 -11.89 29.57 23.99
N GLU A 424 -11.71 29.04 25.20
CA GLU A 424 -12.69 28.14 25.83
C GLU A 424 -14.05 28.87 26.10
N ARG A 425 -14.37 29.91 25.33
CA ARG A 425 -15.64 30.67 25.40
C ARG A 425 -16.06 31.11 24.02
N ASP A 426 -17.21 30.55 23.62
CA ASP A 426 -18.09 31.06 22.57
C ASP A 426 -17.63 30.90 21.11
N LEU A 427 -17.95 29.76 20.51
CA LEU A 427 -18.14 29.65 19.06
C LEU A 427 -19.60 29.35 18.75
N PRO A 428 -20.29 30.20 17.92
CA PRO A 428 -21.64 29.89 17.47
C PRO A 428 -21.62 28.71 16.47
N GLU A 429 -22.62 27.85 16.59
CA GLU A 429 -22.89 26.77 15.64
C GLU A 429 -23.02 27.30 14.22
N LEU A 430 -22.15 26.88 13.32
CA LEU A 430 -22.25 27.11 11.88
C LEU A 430 -23.18 26.06 11.26
N SER A 431 -24.47 26.30 11.33
CA SER A 431 -25.47 25.61 10.52
C SER A 431 -26.11 26.57 9.54
N THR A 432 -25.70 26.55 8.28
CA THR A 432 -26.53 27.08 7.19
C THR A 432 -27.30 25.92 6.56
N PRO A 433 -28.61 25.89 6.61
CA PRO A 433 -29.40 24.85 5.98
C PRO A 433 -29.26 24.96 4.47
N ASN A 434 -28.58 24.03 3.85
CA ASN A 434 -28.59 23.87 2.41
C ASN A 434 -29.66 22.82 2.05
N SER A 435 -30.73 23.22 1.41
CA SER A 435 -31.87 22.37 1.03
C SER A 435 -31.52 21.17 0.13
N MET A 436 -30.26 21.07 -0.31
CA MET A 436 -29.72 19.95 -1.11
C MET A 436 -28.95 18.93 -0.29
N VAL A 437 -28.74 19.17 0.99
CA VAL A 437 -28.05 18.26 1.92
C VAL A 437 -29.10 17.70 2.88
N LEU A 438 -29.07 16.42 3.12
CA LEU A 438 -29.89 15.76 4.13
C LEU A 438 -29.13 15.85 5.46
N ASP A 439 -29.54 16.81 6.30
CA ASP A 439 -28.93 17.00 7.62
C ASP A 439 -29.40 15.95 8.62
N ASP A 440 -30.60 15.39 8.39
CA ASP A 440 -31.18 14.31 9.21
C ASP A 440 -31.30 13.02 8.38
N TRP A 441 -30.36 12.08 8.60
CA TRP A 441 -30.36 10.77 7.97
C TRP A 441 -30.20 9.67 9.01
N ARG A 442 -31.33 9.03 9.36
CA ARG A 442 -31.43 7.99 10.39
C ARG A 442 -31.95 6.68 9.80
N PRO A 443 -31.17 5.95 8.97
CA PRO A 443 -31.64 4.74 8.28
C PRO A 443 -31.99 3.60 9.24
N GLU A 444 -31.48 3.61 10.46
CA GLU A 444 -31.73 2.63 11.51
C GLU A 444 -33.03 2.91 12.31
N ASP A 445 -33.63 4.10 12.15
CA ASP A 445 -34.93 4.44 12.73
C ASP A 445 -36.04 3.90 11.81
N GLU A 446 -36.79 2.92 12.25
CA GLU A 446 -37.85 2.28 11.46
C GLU A 446 -38.92 3.26 10.98
N THR A 447 -39.27 4.24 11.79
CA THR A 447 -40.28 5.24 11.46
C THR A 447 -39.79 6.17 10.36
N PHE A 448 -38.60 6.73 10.54
CA PHE A 448 -37.93 7.54 9.54
C PHE A 448 -37.73 6.78 8.22
N TRP A 449 -37.32 5.49 8.30
CA TRP A 449 -37.10 4.66 7.13
C TRP A 449 -38.40 4.43 6.34
N LYS A 450 -39.49 4.11 7.01
CA LYS A 450 -40.79 3.86 6.36
C LYS A 450 -41.38 5.13 5.72
N GLU A 451 -41.27 6.28 6.39
CA GLU A 451 -41.86 7.53 5.94
C GLU A 451 -41.06 8.27 4.86
N LYS A 452 -39.74 8.35 5.02
CA LYS A 452 -38.86 9.16 4.16
C LYS A 452 -37.67 8.37 3.59
N GLY A 453 -36.95 7.64 4.42
CA GLY A 453 -35.63 7.08 4.11
C GLY A 453 -35.66 6.15 2.90
N LYS A 454 -36.60 5.20 2.89
CA LYS A 454 -36.74 4.20 1.82
C LYS A 454 -36.98 4.84 0.45
N ARG A 455 -37.85 5.86 0.36
CA ARG A 455 -38.13 6.54 -0.93
C ARG A 455 -36.90 7.26 -1.48
N ILE A 456 -36.16 7.94 -0.62
CA ILE A 456 -34.94 8.67 -1.01
C ILE A 456 -33.85 7.66 -1.43
N ALA A 457 -33.61 6.64 -0.63
CA ALA A 457 -32.62 5.61 -0.90
C ALA A 457 -32.91 4.88 -2.22
N THR A 458 -34.17 4.45 -2.43
CA THR A 458 -34.58 3.76 -3.66
C THR A 458 -34.42 4.64 -4.89
N ARG A 459 -34.83 5.90 -4.84
CA ARG A 459 -34.62 6.84 -5.94
C ARG A 459 -33.15 7.01 -6.29
N ASN A 460 -32.30 7.23 -5.27
CA ASN A 460 -30.88 7.43 -5.48
C ASN A 460 -30.20 6.15 -6.02
N LEU A 461 -30.61 4.99 -5.54
CA LEU A 461 -30.13 3.69 -6.06
C LEU A 461 -30.44 3.54 -7.55
N TRP A 462 -31.69 3.74 -7.95
CA TRP A 462 -32.13 3.60 -9.34
C TRP A 462 -31.49 4.61 -10.30
N ILE A 463 -31.09 5.78 -9.81
CA ILE A 463 -30.32 6.75 -10.60
C ILE A 463 -28.84 6.34 -10.67
N SER A 464 -28.29 5.78 -9.60
CA SER A 464 -26.87 5.38 -9.54
C SER A 464 -26.55 4.17 -10.41
N ILE A 465 -27.48 3.22 -10.56
CA ILE A 465 -27.27 2.00 -11.36
C ILE A 465 -26.95 2.32 -12.84
N PRO A 466 -27.76 3.12 -13.58
CA PRO A 466 -27.44 3.49 -14.95
C PRO A 466 -26.12 4.26 -15.09
N ASN A 467 -25.83 5.16 -14.13
CA ASN A 467 -24.57 5.89 -14.13
C ASN A 467 -23.36 4.93 -14.02
N LEU A 468 -23.42 3.99 -13.09
CA LEU A 468 -22.37 3.01 -12.90
C LEU A 468 -22.24 2.09 -14.13
N PHE A 469 -23.37 1.67 -14.72
CA PHE A 469 -23.38 0.86 -15.93
C PHE A 469 -22.70 1.57 -17.09
N LEU A 470 -23.02 2.85 -17.32
CA LEU A 470 -22.40 3.65 -18.38
C LEU A 470 -20.91 3.87 -18.14
N ALA A 471 -20.50 4.13 -16.89
CA ALA A 471 -19.09 4.27 -16.56
C ALA A 471 -18.31 2.97 -16.85
N PHE A 472 -18.85 1.83 -16.49
CA PHE A 472 -18.25 0.53 -16.82
C PHE A 472 -18.24 0.24 -18.32
N ALA A 473 -19.28 0.62 -19.05
CA ALA A 473 -19.32 0.47 -20.50
C ALA A 473 -18.19 1.27 -21.19
N VAL A 474 -17.98 2.51 -20.75
CA VAL A 474 -16.88 3.35 -21.26
C VAL A 474 -15.53 2.75 -20.86
N TRP A 475 -15.40 2.28 -19.63
CA TRP A 475 -14.18 1.65 -19.17
C TRP A 475 -13.79 0.42 -19.99
N THR A 476 -14.76 -0.42 -20.32
CA THR A 476 -14.52 -1.67 -21.08
C THR A 476 -14.37 -1.47 -22.58
N ILE A 477 -14.60 -0.27 -23.13
CA ILE A 477 -14.53 -0.01 -24.58
C ILE A 477 -13.14 -0.33 -25.15
N TRP A 478 -12.07 -0.08 -24.37
CA TRP A 478 -10.70 -0.34 -24.78
C TRP A 478 -10.42 -1.83 -24.97
N SER A 479 -11.01 -2.70 -24.18
CA SER A 479 -10.85 -4.16 -24.34
C SER A 479 -11.38 -4.66 -25.68
N ILE A 480 -12.36 -3.96 -26.25
CA ILE A 480 -12.91 -4.27 -27.58
C ILE A 480 -12.07 -3.62 -28.69
N LEU A 481 -11.68 -2.35 -28.49
CA LEU A 481 -10.91 -1.59 -29.47
C LEU A 481 -9.54 -2.23 -29.77
N VAL A 482 -8.79 -2.59 -28.72
CA VAL A 482 -7.44 -3.16 -28.89
C VAL A 482 -7.43 -4.48 -29.67
N VAL A 483 -8.49 -5.27 -29.57
CA VAL A 483 -8.64 -6.52 -30.34
C VAL A 483 -8.83 -6.24 -31.85
N LYS A 484 -9.46 -5.12 -32.19
CA LYS A 484 -9.75 -4.75 -33.59
C LYS A 484 -8.65 -3.91 -34.23
N MET A 485 -7.87 -3.15 -33.44
CA MET A 485 -6.84 -2.24 -33.97
C MET A 485 -5.83 -2.90 -34.93
N PRO A 486 -5.27 -4.10 -34.65
CA PRO A 486 -4.35 -4.73 -35.58
C PRO A 486 -4.99 -5.03 -36.95
N ALA A 487 -6.24 -5.50 -36.95
CA ALA A 487 -6.97 -5.80 -38.18
C ALA A 487 -7.34 -4.54 -38.96
N LEU A 488 -7.38 -3.37 -38.31
CA LEU A 488 -7.64 -2.07 -38.92
C LEU A 488 -6.37 -1.37 -39.40
N GLY A 489 -5.19 -1.94 -39.17
CA GLY A 489 -3.93 -1.42 -39.68
C GLY A 489 -3.24 -0.41 -38.72
N PHE A 490 -3.60 -0.35 -37.46
CA PHE A 490 -2.86 0.44 -36.47
C PHE A 490 -1.46 -0.13 -36.24
N PRO A 491 -0.41 0.71 -36.29
CA PRO A 491 0.99 0.25 -36.18
C PRO A 491 1.44 0.00 -34.74
N TYR A 492 0.53 -0.37 -33.85
CA TYR A 492 0.84 -0.58 -32.43
C TYR A 492 1.30 -2.01 -32.17
N SER A 493 2.38 -2.14 -31.41
CA SER A 493 2.88 -3.43 -30.91
C SER A 493 1.89 -4.08 -29.94
N GLN A 494 2.02 -5.38 -29.75
CA GLN A 494 1.16 -6.13 -28.84
C GLN A 494 1.26 -5.62 -27.38
N ASN A 495 2.45 -5.17 -26.98
CA ASN A 495 2.67 -4.56 -25.68
C ASN A 495 1.95 -3.21 -25.53
N GLU A 496 1.98 -2.38 -26.56
CA GLU A 496 1.26 -1.10 -26.58
C GLU A 496 -0.25 -1.29 -26.51
N LEU A 497 -0.80 -2.27 -27.22
CA LEU A 497 -2.21 -2.63 -27.14
C LEU A 497 -2.61 -3.13 -25.74
N PHE A 498 -1.74 -3.91 -25.10
CA PHE A 498 -1.95 -4.36 -23.72
C PHE A 498 -2.04 -3.18 -22.74
N TRP A 499 -1.13 -2.19 -22.87
CA TRP A 499 -1.19 -0.98 -22.06
C TRP A 499 -2.47 -0.19 -22.25
N LEU A 500 -2.94 -0.03 -23.50
CA LEU A 500 -4.21 0.64 -23.78
C LEU A 500 -5.40 -0.05 -23.12
N ALA A 501 -5.41 -1.38 -23.07
CA ALA A 501 -6.46 -2.14 -22.39
C ALA A 501 -6.38 -2.03 -20.86
N ALA A 502 -5.16 -1.93 -20.31
CA ALA A 502 -4.93 -1.92 -18.86
C ALA A 502 -5.09 -0.53 -18.21
N LEU A 503 -4.80 0.55 -18.94
CA LEU A 503 -4.79 1.91 -18.41
C LEU A 503 -6.13 2.40 -17.84
N PRO A 504 -7.30 2.13 -18.45
CA PRO A 504 -8.58 2.52 -17.86
C PRO A 504 -8.80 1.88 -16.48
N ALA A 505 -8.36 0.61 -16.32
CA ALA A 505 -8.45 -0.09 -15.07
C ALA A 505 -7.53 0.52 -14.00
N LEU A 506 -6.31 0.88 -14.40
CA LEU A 506 -5.34 1.50 -13.51
C LEU A 506 -5.80 2.88 -13.05
N SER A 507 -6.22 3.75 -13.98
CA SER A 507 -6.71 5.10 -13.66
C SER A 507 -7.99 5.05 -12.84
N GLY A 508 -8.96 4.21 -13.19
CA GLY A 508 -10.21 4.06 -12.46
C GLY A 508 -10.00 3.51 -11.05
N ALA A 509 -9.13 2.53 -10.87
CA ALA A 509 -8.81 2.00 -9.55
C ALA A 509 -8.10 3.04 -8.66
N THR A 510 -7.16 3.79 -9.23
CA THR A 510 -6.40 4.82 -8.52
C THR A 510 -7.28 6.00 -8.13
N LEU A 511 -8.13 6.46 -9.06
CA LEU A 511 -8.99 7.61 -8.83
C LEU A 511 -10.11 7.35 -7.83
N ARG A 512 -10.52 6.11 -7.59
CA ARG A 512 -11.47 5.77 -6.51
C ARG A 512 -11.01 6.29 -5.15
N ILE A 513 -9.70 6.33 -4.93
CA ILE A 513 -9.13 6.90 -3.72
C ILE A 513 -9.47 8.39 -3.65
N PHE A 514 -9.19 9.14 -4.71
CA PHE A 514 -9.49 10.58 -4.76
C PHE A 514 -11.00 10.88 -4.73
N TYR A 515 -11.80 10.06 -5.38
CA TYR A 515 -13.26 10.22 -5.43
C TYR A 515 -13.92 10.05 -4.07
N SER A 516 -13.35 9.22 -3.18
CA SER A 516 -13.83 9.11 -1.81
C SER A 516 -13.73 10.39 -1.01
N PHE A 517 -12.82 11.31 -1.39
CA PHE A 517 -12.72 12.66 -0.78
C PHE A 517 -13.63 13.67 -1.46
N MET A 518 -13.84 13.53 -2.76
CA MET A 518 -14.62 14.49 -3.53
C MET A 518 -16.10 14.42 -3.15
N VAL A 519 -16.60 13.24 -2.82
CA VAL A 519 -17.97 13.05 -2.38
C VAL A 519 -18.29 13.83 -1.10
N PRO A 520 -17.49 13.82 -0.04
CA PRO A 520 -17.69 14.68 1.13
C PRO A 520 -17.57 16.19 0.85
N ILE A 521 -16.71 16.60 -0.08
CA ILE A 521 -16.46 18.01 -0.40
C ILE A 521 -17.57 18.60 -1.27
N PHE A 522 -17.94 17.91 -2.34
CA PHE A 522 -18.87 18.41 -3.35
C PHE A 522 -20.30 17.88 -3.19
N GLY A 523 -20.46 16.83 -2.37
CA GLY A 523 -21.69 16.05 -2.25
C GLY A 523 -21.85 15.00 -3.36
N GLY A 524 -22.38 13.83 -3.00
CA GLY A 524 -22.48 12.68 -3.91
C GLY A 524 -23.21 12.99 -5.22
N ARG A 525 -24.30 13.77 -5.15
CA ARG A 525 -25.08 14.16 -6.35
C ARG A 525 -24.25 14.93 -7.38
N ARG A 526 -23.54 15.97 -6.92
CA ARG A 526 -22.72 16.81 -7.83
C ARG A 526 -21.53 16.05 -8.35
N TRP A 527 -20.88 15.31 -7.47
CA TRP A 527 -19.69 14.56 -7.86
C TRP A 527 -20.02 13.46 -8.88
N THR A 528 -21.09 12.70 -8.68
CA THR A 528 -21.54 11.69 -9.65
C THR A 528 -21.87 12.33 -11.00
N ALA A 529 -22.53 13.47 -11.02
CA ALA A 529 -22.83 14.18 -12.25
C ALA A 529 -21.55 14.66 -12.97
N ILE A 530 -20.57 15.20 -12.23
CA ILE A 530 -19.29 15.66 -12.80
C ILE A 530 -18.48 14.48 -13.34
N SER A 531 -18.32 13.39 -12.57
CA SER A 531 -17.54 12.22 -12.99
C SER A 531 -18.18 11.54 -14.21
N THR A 532 -19.49 11.41 -14.25
CA THR A 532 -20.18 10.83 -15.42
C THR A 532 -20.09 11.76 -16.64
N ALA A 533 -20.24 13.06 -16.45
CA ALA A 533 -20.11 14.02 -17.54
C ALA A 533 -18.69 14.09 -18.12
N SER A 534 -17.65 13.89 -17.28
CA SER A 534 -16.26 13.90 -17.75
C SER A 534 -15.96 12.77 -18.75
N LEU A 535 -16.73 11.68 -18.71
CA LEU A 535 -16.59 10.56 -19.69
C LEU A 535 -17.03 10.93 -21.11
N LEU A 536 -17.79 12.00 -21.30
CA LEU A 536 -18.12 12.49 -22.65
C LEU A 536 -16.86 12.89 -23.42
N ILE A 537 -15.86 13.44 -22.73
CA ILE A 537 -14.61 13.89 -23.38
C ILE A 537 -13.88 12.71 -24.04
N PRO A 538 -13.50 11.65 -23.33
CA PRO A 538 -12.83 10.52 -23.98
C PRO A 538 -13.73 9.80 -24.98
N CYS A 539 -15.03 9.64 -24.73
CA CYS A 539 -15.94 8.97 -25.66
C CYS A 539 -16.01 9.64 -27.03
N VAL A 540 -16.19 10.96 -27.03
CA VAL A 540 -16.24 11.74 -28.28
C VAL A 540 -14.87 11.71 -28.97
N TRP A 541 -13.81 11.92 -28.23
CA TRP A 541 -12.47 11.98 -28.80
C TRP A 541 -11.99 10.62 -29.33
N ILE A 542 -12.28 9.51 -28.63
CA ILE A 542 -12.02 8.17 -29.15
C ILE A 542 -12.72 7.95 -30.50
N GLY A 543 -13.98 8.40 -30.63
CA GLY A 543 -14.73 8.29 -31.87
C GLY A 543 -14.03 8.92 -33.08
N PHE A 544 -13.27 10.00 -32.86
CA PHE A 544 -12.43 10.61 -33.90
C PHE A 544 -11.07 9.93 -34.03
N ALA A 545 -10.41 9.62 -32.90
CA ALA A 545 -9.06 9.08 -32.89
C ALA A 545 -8.94 7.70 -33.56
N VAL A 546 -9.97 6.85 -33.45
CA VAL A 546 -9.98 5.51 -34.06
C VAL A 546 -10.28 5.50 -35.56
N GLN A 547 -10.68 6.63 -36.14
CA GLN A 547 -10.93 6.77 -37.60
C GLN A 547 -9.64 6.99 -38.39
N ASN A 548 -8.56 7.37 -37.72
CA ASN A 548 -7.27 7.60 -38.32
C ASN A 548 -6.22 6.64 -37.74
N THR A 549 -5.69 5.77 -38.59
CA THR A 549 -4.66 4.79 -38.23
C THR A 549 -3.31 5.43 -37.86
N ASP A 550 -3.06 6.68 -38.32
CA ASP A 550 -1.85 7.43 -38.01
C ASP A 550 -1.92 8.18 -36.67
N THR A 551 -3.00 8.00 -35.90
CA THR A 551 -3.14 8.65 -34.58
C THR A 551 -1.96 8.27 -33.71
N PRO A 552 -1.23 9.24 -33.14
CA PRO A 552 -0.09 8.97 -32.27
C PRO A 552 -0.48 8.15 -31.04
N TYR A 553 0.33 7.16 -30.71
CA TYR A 553 0.11 6.27 -29.56
C TYR A 553 -0.12 7.03 -28.24
N MET A 554 0.59 8.15 -28.03
CA MET A 554 0.43 9.00 -26.85
C MET A 554 -0.99 9.54 -26.68
N ILE A 555 -1.66 9.88 -27.78
CA ILE A 555 -3.06 10.33 -27.74
C ILE A 555 -3.97 9.18 -27.29
N MET A 556 -3.74 7.97 -27.80
CA MET A 556 -4.48 6.79 -27.38
C MET A 556 -4.27 6.46 -25.89
N LEU A 557 -3.04 6.61 -25.37
CA LEU A 557 -2.75 6.46 -23.94
C LEU A 557 -3.54 7.45 -23.08
N ILE A 558 -3.55 8.72 -23.47
CA ILE A 558 -4.30 9.77 -22.75
C ILE A 558 -5.80 9.44 -22.76
N LEU A 559 -6.34 9.02 -23.89
CA LEU A 559 -7.74 8.64 -24.00
C LEU A 559 -8.09 7.42 -23.17
N ALA A 560 -7.19 6.42 -23.11
CA ALA A 560 -7.36 5.25 -22.27
C ALA A 560 -7.38 5.63 -20.78
N LEU A 561 -6.47 6.51 -20.34
CA LEU A 561 -6.45 7.04 -18.96
C LEU A 561 -7.75 7.79 -18.64
N LEU A 562 -8.23 8.64 -19.54
CA LEU A 562 -9.46 9.42 -19.31
C LEU A 562 -10.71 8.54 -19.22
N CYS A 563 -10.75 7.37 -19.87
CA CYS A 563 -11.86 6.42 -19.74
C CYS A 563 -12.01 5.83 -18.34
N GLY A 564 -10.96 5.85 -17.54
CA GLY A 564 -11.03 5.43 -16.15
C GLY A 564 -11.52 6.50 -15.17
N PHE A 565 -11.89 7.69 -15.62
CA PHE A 565 -12.33 8.80 -14.77
C PHE A 565 -13.80 8.70 -14.30
N GLY A 566 -14.55 7.76 -14.78
CA GLY A 566 -15.97 7.57 -14.47
C GLY A 566 -16.30 6.65 -13.29
#